data_9cd9985c21fc99d777890d1032c1e064
#
_entry.id   9cd9985c21fc99d777890d1032c1e064
#
_cell.length_a   1.000
_cell.length_b   1.000
_cell.length_c   1.000
_cell.angle_alpha   90.00
_cell.angle_beta   90.00
_cell.angle_gamma   90.00
#
_symmetry.space_group_name_H-M   'P 1'
#
loop_
_entity.id
_entity.type
_entity.pdbx_description
1 polymer ?
#
loop_
_entity_poly.entity_id
_entity_poly.type
_entity_poly.pdbx_seq_one_letter_code
_entity_poly.pdbx_strand_id
1 'polypeptide(L)'
;SRSRPAAPGFAALAIAPPKKSRPAAPGFAALAIAPKIAGMAELVQVTDTVHLVQGHAVNWTLVTDDTGVLLIDAGYPGDREEVLGSLRRLGYQPGDVRAILLTHAHIDHLGSAIWFASEHGTPVYCHPREVGHAKRDYLEQVSTIDVALRIWRPRWAVWTAHVVRSGGLIRDGIPSTQPLTAEVAAGLPGRPEAVFSPGHTNGHCSYLVDGVLVSGDALITGHPLLRHRGPQLLPAIFSYSQQDCIHTLSALAEVDSDVLVPGHGQLWRGPIREATEAALALAR
;
A
#
# COMPACT_ATOMS: atom_id res chain seq x y z
N SER A 1 -62.78 -7.95 3.99
CA SER A 1 -61.76 -8.33 2.98
C SER A 1 -60.80 -7.15 2.75
N ARG A 2 -59.59 -7.26 3.25
CA ARG A 2 -58.50 -6.32 2.93
C ARG A 2 -57.46 -7.07 2.11
N SER A 3 -57.35 -6.69 0.83
CA SER A 3 -56.37 -7.19 -0.12
C SER A 3 -54.94 -6.71 0.26
N ARG A 4 -53.99 -7.63 0.33
CA ARG A 4 -52.56 -7.40 0.45
C ARG A 4 -51.98 -6.92 -0.89
N PRO A 5 -51.04 -5.97 -0.94
CA PRO A 5 -50.30 -5.64 -2.14
C PRO A 5 -49.22 -6.69 -2.42
N ALA A 6 -49.00 -7.00 -3.69
CA ALA A 6 -48.02 -7.93 -4.20
C ALA A 6 -46.60 -7.33 -4.09
N ALA A 7 -45.61 -8.18 -3.78
CA ALA A 7 -44.19 -7.84 -3.75
C ALA A 7 -43.65 -7.66 -5.20
N PRO A 8 -42.69 -6.74 -5.42
CA PRO A 8 -42.06 -6.57 -6.72
C PRO A 8 -41.10 -7.74 -7.02
N GLY A 9 -41.24 -8.28 -8.24
CA GLY A 9 -40.41 -9.37 -8.73
C GLY A 9 -38.96 -8.92 -8.98
N PHE A 10 -38.03 -9.77 -8.60
CA PHE A 10 -36.61 -9.63 -8.93
C PHE A 10 -36.39 -9.92 -10.42
N ALA A 11 -35.90 -8.94 -11.17
CA ALA A 11 -35.45 -9.12 -12.54
C ALA A 11 -34.15 -9.94 -12.54
N ALA A 12 -34.12 -11.03 -13.28
CA ALA A 12 -32.92 -11.85 -13.49
C ALA A 12 -31.88 -11.06 -14.27
N LEU A 13 -30.68 -10.92 -13.68
CA LEU A 13 -29.53 -10.32 -14.33
C LEU A 13 -29.03 -11.27 -15.43
N ALA A 14 -29.03 -10.83 -16.68
CA ALA A 14 -28.53 -11.59 -17.80
C ALA A 14 -27.00 -11.69 -17.73
N ILE A 15 -26.47 -12.91 -17.70
CA ILE A 15 -25.04 -13.21 -17.75
C ILE A 15 -24.53 -12.90 -19.17
N ALA A 16 -23.60 -11.98 -19.29
CA ALA A 16 -22.91 -11.65 -20.55
C ALA A 16 -22.01 -12.82 -20.99
N PRO A 17 -21.87 -13.10 -22.31
CA PRO A 17 -21.03 -14.17 -22.80
C PRO A 17 -19.53 -13.89 -22.56
N PRO A 18 -18.68 -14.93 -22.42
CA PRO A 18 -17.25 -14.77 -22.13
C PRO A 18 -16.53 -14.07 -23.29
N LYS A 19 -15.70 -13.07 -22.94
CA LYS A 19 -14.84 -12.35 -23.89
C LYS A 19 -13.79 -13.31 -24.46
N LYS A 20 -13.64 -13.30 -25.78
CA LYS A 20 -12.64 -14.07 -26.52
C LYS A 20 -11.22 -13.78 -26.00
N SER A 21 -10.44 -14.82 -25.73
CA SER A 21 -9.05 -14.76 -25.33
C SER A 21 -8.21 -13.96 -26.34
N ARG A 22 -7.46 -12.97 -25.86
CA ARG A 22 -6.42 -12.28 -26.64
C ARG A 22 -5.25 -13.25 -26.86
N PRO A 23 -4.57 -13.21 -28.03
CA PRO A 23 -3.36 -13.98 -28.25
C PRO A 23 -2.24 -13.55 -27.29
N ALA A 24 -1.45 -14.51 -26.82
CA ALA A 24 -0.29 -14.29 -25.96
C ALA A 24 0.68 -13.29 -26.59
N ALA A 25 1.11 -12.30 -25.83
CA ALA A 25 2.16 -11.36 -26.22
C ALA A 25 3.51 -12.11 -26.35
N PRO A 26 4.40 -11.69 -27.26
CA PRO A 26 5.70 -12.30 -27.44
C PRO A 26 6.59 -12.07 -26.20
N GLY A 27 7.41 -13.08 -25.92
CA GLY A 27 8.22 -13.28 -24.72
C GLY A 27 8.96 -12.02 -24.23
N PHE A 28 8.88 -11.81 -22.93
CA PHE A 28 9.60 -10.79 -22.19
C PHE A 28 11.11 -11.04 -22.29
N ALA A 29 11.81 -10.17 -23.02
CA ALA A 29 13.26 -10.03 -22.84
C ALA A 29 13.48 -9.43 -21.44
N ALA A 30 14.30 -10.11 -20.63
CA ALA A 30 14.70 -9.62 -19.31
C ALA A 30 15.29 -8.22 -19.45
N LEU A 31 14.56 -7.19 -18.99
CA LEU A 31 15.07 -5.84 -18.92
C LEU A 31 16.21 -5.84 -17.92
N ALA A 32 17.41 -5.48 -18.37
CA ALA A 32 18.60 -5.45 -17.55
C ALA A 32 18.35 -4.52 -16.33
N ILE A 33 18.47 -5.10 -15.14
CA ILE A 33 18.42 -4.35 -13.87
C ILE A 33 19.57 -3.35 -13.93
N ALA A 34 19.24 -2.06 -13.97
CA ALA A 34 20.25 -1.00 -13.88
C ALA A 34 21.05 -1.16 -12.57
N PRO A 35 22.37 -0.93 -12.59
CA PRO A 35 23.18 -1.10 -11.38
C PRO A 35 22.65 -0.21 -10.27
N LYS A 36 22.47 -0.79 -9.08
CA LYS A 36 22.00 -0.11 -7.87
C LYS A 36 22.98 1.00 -7.51
N ILE A 37 22.59 2.27 -7.69
CA ILE A 37 23.34 3.41 -7.19
C ILE A 37 23.15 3.42 -5.68
N ALA A 38 24.22 3.27 -4.92
CA ALA A 38 24.15 3.23 -3.46
C ALA A 38 23.48 4.50 -2.92
N GLY A 39 22.36 4.34 -2.21
CA GLY A 39 21.62 5.45 -1.58
C GLY A 39 20.40 5.96 -2.33
N MET A 40 20.03 5.40 -3.50
CA MET A 40 18.80 5.77 -4.20
C MET A 40 17.75 4.64 -4.12
N ALA A 41 16.47 5.03 -4.00
CA ALA A 41 15.35 4.09 -4.11
C ALA A 41 15.35 3.39 -5.48
N GLU A 42 15.09 2.09 -5.47
CA GLU A 42 15.06 1.26 -6.67
C GLU A 42 13.65 1.30 -7.28
N LEU A 43 13.55 1.70 -8.55
CA LEU A 43 12.31 1.67 -9.31
C LEU A 43 12.23 0.34 -10.06
N VAL A 44 11.25 -0.48 -9.73
CA VAL A 44 10.99 -1.80 -10.33
C VAL A 44 9.69 -1.72 -11.12
N GLN A 45 9.75 -1.94 -12.43
CA GLN A 45 8.55 -2.10 -13.24
C GLN A 45 7.89 -3.44 -12.91
N VAL A 46 6.64 -3.39 -12.45
CA VAL A 46 5.86 -4.58 -12.05
C VAL A 46 4.98 -5.06 -13.19
N THR A 47 4.23 -4.13 -13.80
CA THR A 47 3.47 -4.27 -15.04
C THR A 47 3.79 -3.09 -15.96
N ASP A 48 3.05 -2.91 -17.04
CA ASP A 48 3.22 -1.73 -17.93
C ASP A 48 2.79 -0.43 -17.24
N THR A 49 1.91 -0.51 -16.25
CA THR A 49 1.30 0.64 -15.57
C THR A 49 1.70 0.74 -14.09
N VAL A 50 2.10 -0.36 -13.45
CA VAL A 50 2.42 -0.41 -12.02
C VAL A 50 3.93 -0.48 -11.80
N HIS A 51 4.44 0.42 -10.98
CA HIS A 51 5.85 0.52 -10.62
C HIS A 51 6.00 0.53 -9.11
N LEU A 52 6.77 -0.43 -8.58
CA LEU A 52 7.19 -0.46 -7.19
C LEU A 52 8.46 0.38 -7.03
N VAL A 53 8.48 1.26 -6.06
CA VAL A 53 9.70 1.93 -5.59
C VAL A 53 10.12 1.34 -4.26
N GLN A 54 11.24 0.66 -4.27
CA GLN A 54 11.84 0.10 -3.06
C GLN A 54 12.73 1.15 -2.41
N GLY A 55 12.19 1.82 -1.40
CA GLY A 55 12.94 2.78 -0.59
C GLY A 55 13.90 2.08 0.38
N HIS A 56 14.57 2.86 1.21
CA HIS A 56 15.54 2.32 2.16
C HIS A 56 14.89 1.46 3.25
N ALA A 57 13.74 1.87 3.76
CA ALA A 57 13.03 1.19 4.85
C ALA A 57 11.57 0.89 4.53
N VAL A 58 10.96 1.61 3.59
CA VAL A 58 9.56 1.52 3.21
C VAL A 58 9.44 1.65 1.70
N ASN A 59 8.38 1.10 1.14
CA ASN A 59 8.08 1.14 -0.29
C ASN A 59 6.89 2.07 -0.57
N TRP A 60 6.79 2.52 -1.83
CA TRP A 60 5.60 3.16 -2.39
C TRP A 60 5.39 2.69 -3.82
N THR A 61 4.19 2.89 -4.34
CA THR A 61 3.83 2.42 -5.68
C THR A 61 3.35 3.57 -6.53
N LEU A 62 3.81 3.61 -7.80
CA LEU A 62 3.26 4.50 -8.81
C LEU A 62 2.41 3.68 -9.77
N VAL A 63 1.20 4.14 -10.01
CA VAL A 63 0.31 3.61 -11.06
C VAL A 63 0.10 4.70 -12.10
N THR A 64 0.36 4.39 -13.36
CA THR A 64 0.35 5.38 -14.44
C THR A 64 -0.64 5.00 -15.53
N ASP A 65 -1.35 6.00 -16.06
CA ASP A 65 -2.13 5.90 -17.29
C ASP A 65 -2.11 7.23 -18.05
N ASP A 66 -2.94 7.36 -19.10
CA ASP A 66 -3.03 8.59 -19.93
C ASP A 66 -3.51 9.82 -19.15
N THR A 67 -4.08 9.65 -17.95
CA THR A 67 -4.59 10.75 -17.14
C THR A 67 -3.57 11.29 -16.15
N GLY A 68 -2.54 10.52 -15.82
CA GLY A 68 -1.47 10.92 -14.91
C GLY A 68 -0.99 9.79 -14.00
N VAL A 69 -0.62 10.13 -12.77
CA VAL A 69 -0.05 9.20 -11.80
C VAL A 69 -0.94 9.11 -10.55
N LEU A 70 -1.19 7.91 -10.10
CA LEU A 70 -1.66 7.62 -8.75
C LEU A 70 -0.46 7.15 -7.91
N LEU A 71 -0.24 7.77 -6.76
CA LEU A 71 0.65 7.23 -5.72
C LEU A 71 -0.15 6.36 -4.76
N ILE A 72 0.37 5.18 -4.43
CA ILE A 72 -0.10 4.40 -3.29
C ILE A 72 1.02 4.40 -2.26
N ASP A 73 0.77 5.06 -1.13
CA ASP A 73 1.73 5.48 -0.12
C ASP A 73 2.81 6.46 -0.67
N ALA A 74 3.60 7.07 0.22
CA ALA A 74 4.54 8.12 -0.17
C ALA A 74 5.80 8.21 0.72
N GLY A 75 6.21 7.12 1.37
CA GLY A 75 7.41 7.10 2.19
C GLY A 75 7.36 8.02 3.42
N TYR A 76 8.49 8.13 4.13
CA TYR A 76 8.68 9.11 5.20
C TYR A 76 8.68 10.55 4.67
N PRO A 77 8.52 11.57 5.54
CA PRO A 77 8.74 12.96 5.14
C PRO A 77 10.14 13.21 4.53
N GLY A 78 11.15 12.50 5.01
CA GLY A 78 12.52 12.56 4.50
C GLY A 78 12.74 11.87 3.17
N ASP A 79 11.82 11.00 2.73
CA ASP A 79 11.93 10.30 1.44
C ASP A 79 11.37 11.13 0.27
N ARG A 80 10.91 12.37 0.52
CA ARG A 80 10.29 13.24 -0.48
C ARG A 80 11.10 13.35 -1.77
N GLU A 81 12.41 13.59 -1.69
CA GLU A 81 13.22 13.73 -2.89
C GLU A 81 13.35 12.41 -3.68
N GLU A 82 13.26 11.27 -3.01
CA GLU A 82 13.23 9.97 -3.67
C GLU A 82 11.86 9.70 -4.34
N VAL A 83 10.76 10.11 -3.70
CA VAL A 83 9.41 10.08 -4.30
C VAL A 83 9.38 10.96 -5.56
N LEU A 84 9.87 12.20 -5.48
CA LEU A 84 9.98 13.11 -6.63
C LEU A 84 10.93 12.54 -7.69
N GLY A 85 12.02 11.91 -7.29
CA GLY A 85 12.96 11.22 -8.18
C GLY A 85 12.30 10.07 -8.93
N SER A 86 11.42 9.30 -8.28
CA SER A 86 10.69 8.20 -8.92
C SER A 86 9.70 8.70 -9.98
N LEU A 87 8.99 9.80 -9.72
CA LEU A 87 8.15 10.47 -10.71
C LEU A 87 8.95 10.91 -11.94
N ARG A 88 10.06 11.65 -11.71
CA ARG A 88 10.94 12.15 -12.80
C ARG A 88 11.49 11.02 -13.67
N ARG A 89 11.82 9.86 -13.09
CA ARG A 89 12.31 8.68 -13.84
C ARG A 89 11.26 8.11 -14.80
N LEU A 90 9.99 8.31 -14.52
CA LEU A 90 8.87 7.94 -15.39
C LEU A 90 8.40 9.12 -16.29
N GLY A 91 9.07 10.29 -16.22
CA GLY A 91 8.74 11.46 -17.02
C GLY A 91 7.65 12.35 -16.44
N TYR A 92 7.27 12.15 -15.17
CA TYR A 92 6.21 12.91 -14.51
C TYR A 92 6.76 13.98 -13.56
N GLN A 93 5.92 14.98 -13.27
CA GLN A 93 6.14 16.05 -12.31
C GLN A 93 5.14 15.93 -11.15
N PRO A 94 5.35 16.61 -10.02
CA PRO A 94 4.42 16.57 -8.88
C PRO A 94 2.98 16.95 -9.26
N GLY A 95 2.79 17.87 -10.21
CA GLY A 95 1.48 18.28 -10.71
C GLY A 95 0.72 17.21 -11.51
N ASP A 96 1.41 16.16 -11.96
CA ASP A 96 0.80 15.04 -12.68
C ASP A 96 0.21 13.98 -11.72
N VAL A 97 0.47 14.11 -10.41
CA VAL A 97 -0.08 13.21 -9.38
C VAL A 97 -1.56 13.55 -9.18
N ARG A 98 -2.43 12.68 -9.65
CA ARG A 98 -3.89 12.86 -9.61
C ARG A 98 -4.46 12.65 -8.23
N ALA A 99 -3.90 11.73 -7.47
CA ALA A 99 -4.26 11.47 -6.10
C ALA A 99 -3.15 10.66 -5.40
N ILE A 100 -3.24 10.61 -4.07
CA ILE A 100 -2.49 9.67 -3.23
C ILE A 100 -3.50 8.79 -2.50
N LEU A 101 -3.35 7.46 -2.61
CA LEU A 101 -4.04 6.50 -1.77
C LEU A 101 -3.11 6.09 -0.63
N LEU A 102 -3.60 6.13 0.60
CA LEU A 102 -2.89 5.58 1.73
C LEU A 102 -3.40 4.17 2.02
N THR A 103 -2.49 3.20 2.13
CA THR A 103 -2.83 1.91 2.70
C THR A 103 -3.21 2.07 4.17
N HIS A 104 -2.44 2.89 4.88
CA HIS A 104 -2.68 3.30 6.26
C HIS A 104 -1.90 4.58 6.58
N ALA A 105 -2.14 5.17 7.74
CA ALA A 105 -1.63 6.51 8.05
C ALA A 105 -0.40 6.53 8.97
N HIS A 106 0.44 5.49 9.00
CA HIS A 106 1.74 5.58 9.63
C HIS A 106 2.63 6.58 8.89
N ILE A 107 3.58 7.18 9.60
CA ILE A 107 4.39 8.29 9.09
C ILE A 107 5.29 7.88 7.90
N ASP A 108 5.65 6.61 7.80
CA ASP A 108 6.41 6.05 6.70
C ASP A 108 5.58 5.77 5.44
N HIS A 109 4.28 5.87 5.52
CA HIS A 109 3.37 5.73 4.39
C HIS A 109 2.74 7.05 3.96
N LEU A 110 2.37 7.91 4.92
CA LEU A 110 1.80 9.21 4.58
C LEU A 110 2.81 10.36 4.51
N GLY A 111 4.06 10.15 4.90
CA GLY A 111 5.03 11.22 5.17
C GLY A 111 5.17 12.26 4.07
N SER A 112 5.57 11.85 2.86
CA SER A 112 5.69 12.80 1.74
C SER A 112 4.33 13.26 1.20
N ALA A 113 3.24 12.51 1.44
CA ALA A 113 1.89 12.93 1.04
C ALA A 113 1.46 14.22 1.75
N ILE A 114 2.00 14.52 2.95
CA ILE A 114 1.80 15.79 3.65
C ILE A 114 2.21 16.95 2.75
N TRP A 115 3.40 16.86 2.15
CA TRP A 115 3.92 17.89 1.26
C TRP A 115 3.11 18.00 -0.05
N PHE A 116 2.72 16.88 -0.66
CA PHE A 116 1.88 16.90 -1.86
C PHE A 116 0.52 17.55 -1.59
N ALA A 117 -0.09 17.27 -0.46
CA ALA A 117 -1.36 17.86 -0.07
C ALA A 117 -1.24 19.37 0.20
N SER A 118 -0.16 19.82 0.89
CA SER A 118 0.02 21.23 1.25
C SER A 118 0.47 22.10 0.08
N GLU A 119 1.45 21.63 -0.73
CA GLU A 119 2.08 22.45 -1.76
C GLU A 119 1.40 22.33 -3.12
N HIS A 120 0.80 21.18 -3.43
CA HIS A 120 0.16 20.93 -4.71
C HIS A 120 -1.37 20.77 -4.64
N GLY A 121 -1.93 20.73 -3.41
CA GLY A 121 -3.36 20.45 -3.23
C GLY A 121 -3.76 19.04 -3.72
N THR A 122 -2.80 18.11 -3.82
CA THR A 122 -3.04 16.75 -4.28
C THR A 122 -4.07 16.07 -3.37
N PRO A 123 -5.18 15.55 -3.90
CA PRO A 123 -6.15 14.82 -3.12
C PRO A 123 -5.55 13.58 -2.46
N VAL A 124 -5.85 13.36 -1.18
CA VAL A 124 -5.41 12.18 -0.44
C VAL A 124 -6.63 11.42 0.06
N TYR A 125 -6.65 10.12 -0.24
CA TYR A 125 -7.74 9.23 0.12
C TYR A 125 -7.22 8.03 0.90
N CYS A 126 -8.05 7.50 1.79
CA CYS A 126 -7.82 6.25 2.48
C CYS A 126 -9.16 5.58 2.84
N HIS A 127 -9.10 4.39 3.43
CA HIS A 127 -10.32 3.76 3.95
C HIS A 127 -11.03 4.66 4.96
N PRO A 128 -12.38 4.71 5.02
CA PRO A 128 -13.12 5.60 5.93
C PRO A 128 -12.67 5.53 7.40
N ARG A 129 -12.30 4.34 7.89
CA ARG A 129 -11.82 4.15 9.27
C ARG A 129 -10.41 4.69 9.51
N GLU A 130 -9.64 4.99 8.45
CA GLU A 130 -8.28 5.50 8.53
C GLU A 130 -8.22 7.04 8.46
N VAL A 131 -9.31 7.70 8.06
CA VAL A 131 -9.35 9.16 7.85
C VAL A 131 -8.96 9.93 9.12
N GLY A 132 -9.49 9.56 10.28
CA GLY A 132 -9.15 10.21 11.55
C GLY A 132 -7.67 10.02 11.93
N HIS A 133 -7.09 8.84 11.65
CA HIS A 133 -5.67 8.58 11.83
C HIS A 133 -4.81 9.46 10.89
N ALA A 134 -5.19 9.57 9.62
CA ALA A 134 -4.49 10.42 8.65
C ALA A 134 -4.57 11.92 8.97
N LYS A 135 -5.68 12.37 9.56
CA LYS A 135 -5.86 13.75 10.07
C LYS A 135 -5.16 14.00 11.41
N ARG A 136 -4.70 12.94 12.08
CA ARG A 136 -4.15 13.00 13.45
C ARG A 136 -5.18 13.33 14.54
N ASP A 137 -6.45 12.98 14.31
CA ASP A 137 -7.46 13.00 15.38
C ASP A 137 -7.12 11.98 16.48
N TYR A 138 -6.44 10.90 16.10
CA TYR A 138 -5.81 9.90 16.97
C TYR A 138 -4.58 9.28 16.29
N LEU A 139 -3.80 8.49 17.05
CA LEU A 139 -2.63 7.76 16.54
C LEU A 139 -2.70 6.29 16.91
N GLU A 140 -2.58 5.42 15.91
CA GLU A 140 -2.42 3.98 16.05
C GLU A 140 -1.00 3.60 15.61
N GLN A 141 -0.03 3.69 16.51
CA GLN A 141 1.37 3.38 16.18
C GLN A 141 2.11 2.86 17.41
N VAL A 142 3.27 2.23 17.18
CA VAL A 142 4.17 1.81 18.26
C VAL A 142 4.51 2.99 19.19
N SER A 143 4.44 2.75 20.50
CA SER A 143 4.77 3.78 21.46
C SER A 143 6.27 4.09 21.47
N THR A 144 6.62 5.36 21.72
CA THR A 144 8.03 5.79 21.86
C THR A 144 8.73 5.08 23.02
N ILE A 145 7.98 4.72 24.08
CA ILE A 145 8.51 3.96 25.23
C ILE A 145 8.90 2.55 24.79
N ASP A 146 8.04 1.89 24.01
CA ASP A 146 8.31 0.55 23.50
C ASP A 146 9.55 0.49 22.61
N VAL A 147 9.76 1.51 21.79
CA VAL A 147 10.98 1.66 20.99
C VAL A 147 12.19 1.90 21.89
N ALA A 148 12.10 2.84 22.85
CA ALA A 148 13.19 3.17 23.77
C ALA A 148 13.66 1.96 24.58
N LEU A 149 12.73 1.11 25.04
CA LEU A 149 13.03 -0.13 25.76
C LEU A 149 13.79 -1.17 24.91
N ARG A 150 13.87 -0.99 23.60
CA ARG A 150 14.50 -1.91 22.64
C ARG A 150 15.74 -1.36 21.96
N ILE A 151 16.03 -0.06 22.12
CA ILE A 151 17.13 0.64 21.40
C ILE A 151 18.51 0.07 21.75
N TRP A 152 18.67 -0.61 22.89
CA TRP A 152 19.91 -1.29 23.26
C TRP A 152 20.27 -2.47 22.31
N ARG A 153 19.30 -2.96 21.51
CA ARG A 153 19.53 -3.99 20.52
C ARG A 153 20.06 -3.33 19.23
N PRO A 154 21.20 -3.77 18.66
CA PRO A 154 21.84 -3.07 17.54
C PRO A 154 20.92 -2.80 16.34
N ARG A 155 20.09 -3.76 15.95
CA ARG A 155 19.13 -3.58 14.84
C ARG A 155 18.10 -2.48 15.15
N TRP A 156 17.60 -2.43 16.39
CA TRP A 156 16.67 -1.40 16.83
C TRP A 156 17.31 -0.03 16.84
N ALA A 157 18.57 0.07 17.32
CA ALA A 157 19.33 1.33 17.32
C ALA A 157 19.50 1.89 15.90
N VAL A 158 19.94 1.04 14.96
CA VAL A 158 20.16 1.44 13.56
C VAL A 158 18.83 1.83 12.90
N TRP A 159 17.78 1.03 13.07
CA TRP A 159 16.45 1.32 12.55
C TRP A 159 15.88 2.62 13.14
N THR A 160 15.95 2.81 14.47
CA THR A 160 15.46 4.02 15.13
C THR A 160 16.22 5.26 14.64
N ALA A 161 17.55 5.18 14.50
CA ALA A 161 18.34 6.28 13.96
C ALA A 161 17.93 6.65 12.53
N HIS A 162 17.60 5.65 11.69
CA HIS A 162 17.06 5.89 10.35
C HIS A 162 15.69 6.56 10.44
N VAL A 163 14.74 6.01 11.21
CA VAL A 163 13.38 6.56 11.41
C VAL A 163 13.44 8.03 11.84
N VAL A 164 14.29 8.37 12.82
CA VAL A 164 14.45 9.75 13.30
C VAL A 164 14.97 10.66 12.19
N ARG A 165 15.98 10.23 11.41
CA ARG A 165 16.52 11.02 10.28
C ARG A 165 15.50 11.22 9.17
N SER A 166 14.67 10.22 8.94
CA SER A 166 13.61 10.26 7.90
C SER A 166 12.38 11.04 8.34
N GLY A 167 12.37 11.65 9.54
CA GLY A 167 11.24 12.44 10.01
C GLY A 167 10.16 11.62 10.73
N GLY A 168 10.48 10.40 11.21
CA GLY A 168 9.51 9.52 11.87
C GLY A 168 8.95 10.04 13.19
N LEU A 169 9.49 11.14 13.73
CA LEU A 169 8.95 11.83 14.90
C LEU A 169 7.96 12.95 14.57
N ILE A 170 7.79 13.27 13.28
CA ILE A 170 6.80 14.27 12.82
C ILE A 170 5.40 13.75 13.15
N ARG A 171 4.56 14.66 13.65
CA ARG A 171 3.18 14.37 14.08
C ARG A 171 2.14 15.06 13.20
N ASP A 172 2.60 15.70 12.11
CA ASP A 172 1.69 16.36 11.18
C ASP A 172 0.83 15.32 10.47
N GLY A 173 -0.45 15.67 10.27
CA GLY A 173 -1.41 14.91 9.50
C GLY A 173 -1.78 15.63 8.21
N ILE A 174 -2.75 15.07 7.52
CA ILE A 174 -3.31 15.64 6.31
C ILE A 174 -4.80 15.99 6.56
N PRO A 175 -5.12 17.21 6.98
CA PRO A 175 -6.50 17.60 7.32
C PRO A 175 -7.48 17.45 6.16
N SER A 176 -6.99 17.55 4.91
CA SER A 176 -7.77 17.40 3.67
C SER A 176 -8.06 15.95 3.27
N THR A 177 -7.54 14.95 4.00
CA THR A 177 -7.79 13.54 3.69
C THR A 177 -9.28 13.21 3.65
N GLN A 178 -9.70 12.47 2.64
CA GLN A 178 -11.08 12.08 2.41
C GLN A 178 -11.22 10.55 2.38
N PRO A 179 -12.41 10.01 2.68
CA PRO A 179 -12.67 8.61 2.49
C PRO A 179 -12.66 8.25 1.01
N LEU A 180 -12.01 7.13 0.66
CA LEU A 180 -12.08 6.57 -0.68
C LEU A 180 -13.47 5.98 -0.90
N THR A 181 -14.14 6.42 -1.96
CA THR A 181 -15.41 5.83 -2.44
C THR A 181 -15.16 5.05 -3.74
N ALA A 182 -16.07 4.14 -4.08
CA ALA A 182 -15.99 3.40 -5.34
C ALA A 182 -15.99 4.32 -6.57
N GLU A 183 -16.73 5.44 -6.51
CA GLU A 183 -16.79 6.44 -7.59
C GLU A 183 -15.45 7.14 -7.77
N VAL A 184 -14.81 7.55 -6.66
CA VAL A 184 -13.47 8.14 -6.68
C VAL A 184 -12.47 7.15 -7.26
N ALA A 185 -12.43 5.93 -6.73
CA ALA A 185 -11.50 4.89 -7.18
C ALA A 185 -11.63 4.60 -8.68
N ALA A 186 -12.86 4.55 -9.21
CA ALA A 186 -13.12 4.34 -10.64
C ALA A 186 -12.60 5.48 -11.54
N GLY A 187 -12.38 6.68 -11.01
CA GLY A 187 -11.83 7.84 -11.70
C GLY A 187 -10.32 8.00 -11.58
N LEU A 188 -9.65 7.17 -10.77
CA LEU A 188 -8.19 7.25 -10.56
C LEU A 188 -7.41 6.41 -11.58
N PRO A 189 -6.14 6.74 -11.87
CA PRO A 189 -5.26 5.92 -12.68
C PRO A 189 -5.24 4.47 -12.19
N GLY A 190 -5.39 3.53 -13.15
CA GLY A 190 -5.45 2.10 -12.86
C GLY A 190 -6.74 1.61 -12.18
N ARG A 191 -7.65 2.49 -11.78
CA ARG A 191 -8.95 2.15 -11.14
C ARG A 191 -8.79 1.14 -10.00
N PRO A 192 -8.04 1.47 -8.94
CA PRO A 192 -7.73 0.55 -7.86
C PRO A 192 -8.99 0.04 -7.16
N GLU A 193 -9.02 -1.25 -6.89
CA GLU A 193 -10.04 -1.88 -6.05
C GLU A 193 -9.54 -1.95 -4.61
N ALA A 194 -10.33 -1.44 -3.67
CA ALA A 194 -10.00 -1.43 -2.25
C ALA A 194 -10.28 -2.81 -1.63
N VAL A 195 -9.27 -3.39 -0.98
CA VAL A 195 -9.36 -4.65 -0.24
C VAL A 195 -9.16 -4.32 1.24
N PHE A 196 -10.25 -4.22 1.99
CA PHE A 196 -10.18 -3.90 3.42
C PHE A 196 -9.39 -4.97 4.18
N SER A 197 -8.29 -4.57 4.80
CA SER A 197 -7.30 -5.46 5.39
C SER A 197 -6.84 -4.97 6.78
N PRO A 198 -7.77 -4.89 7.75
CA PRO A 198 -7.51 -4.34 9.08
C PRO A 198 -6.57 -5.20 9.90
N GLY A 199 -5.98 -4.60 10.93
CA GLY A 199 -5.17 -5.26 11.94
C GLY A 199 -3.86 -4.54 12.21
N HIS A 200 -3.11 -4.14 11.18
CA HIS A 200 -1.94 -3.29 11.35
C HIS A 200 -2.35 -1.90 11.87
N THR A 201 -3.32 -1.26 11.22
CA THR A 201 -4.19 -0.24 11.80
C THR A 201 -5.65 -0.68 11.67
N ASN A 202 -6.56 -0.02 12.39
CA ASN A 202 -7.99 -0.35 12.33
C ASN A 202 -8.61 -0.06 10.95
N GLY A 203 -8.05 0.88 10.21
CA GLY A 203 -8.51 1.28 8.88
C GLY A 203 -7.61 0.85 7.74
N HIS A 204 -6.60 0.00 7.98
CA HIS A 204 -5.68 -0.45 6.93
C HIS A 204 -6.44 -1.06 5.74
N CYS A 205 -6.00 -0.70 4.52
CA CYS A 205 -6.61 -1.15 3.28
C CYS A 205 -5.52 -1.45 2.24
N SER A 206 -5.56 -2.63 1.65
CA SER A 206 -4.76 -3.01 0.49
C SER A 206 -5.48 -2.59 -0.79
N TYR A 207 -4.76 -2.54 -1.91
CA TYR A 207 -5.34 -2.16 -3.20
C TYR A 207 -4.97 -3.16 -4.28
N LEU A 208 -5.98 -3.67 -4.99
CA LEU A 208 -5.78 -4.46 -6.21
C LEU A 208 -5.84 -3.52 -7.41
N VAL A 209 -4.77 -3.48 -8.20
CA VAL A 209 -4.68 -2.63 -9.39
C VAL A 209 -3.88 -3.34 -10.48
N ASP A 210 -4.43 -3.43 -11.70
CA ASP A 210 -3.80 -4.08 -12.86
C ASP A 210 -3.28 -5.50 -12.55
N GLY A 211 -4.06 -6.28 -11.77
CA GLY A 211 -3.70 -7.63 -11.35
C GLY A 211 -2.59 -7.71 -10.30
N VAL A 212 -2.18 -6.58 -9.70
CA VAL A 212 -1.16 -6.48 -8.66
C VAL A 212 -1.82 -6.15 -7.32
N LEU A 213 -1.53 -6.94 -6.28
CA LEU A 213 -1.95 -6.62 -4.92
C LEU A 213 -0.88 -5.74 -4.25
N VAL A 214 -1.21 -4.47 -4.02
CA VAL A 214 -0.45 -3.57 -3.16
C VAL A 214 -0.95 -3.76 -1.74
N SER A 215 -0.23 -4.53 -0.94
CA SER A 215 -0.70 -4.99 0.36
C SER A 215 -0.44 -4.02 1.51
N GLY A 216 0.35 -2.96 1.31
CA GLY A 216 0.82 -2.18 2.45
C GLY A 216 1.46 -3.07 3.51
N ASP A 217 1.10 -2.86 4.75
CA ASP A 217 1.64 -3.57 5.90
C ASP A 217 0.78 -4.74 6.41
N ALA A 218 -0.32 -5.03 5.70
CA ALA A 218 -1.12 -6.24 6.00
C ALA A 218 -0.37 -7.53 5.67
N LEU A 219 0.54 -7.51 4.69
CA LEU A 219 1.39 -8.62 4.28
C LEU A 219 2.70 -8.07 3.71
N ILE A 220 3.81 -8.25 4.43
CA ILE A 220 5.13 -7.76 4.03
C ILE A 220 6.04 -8.92 3.60
N THR A 221 7.15 -8.60 2.94
CA THR A 221 8.16 -9.60 2.54
C THR A 221 9.54 -9.39 3.18
N GLY A 222 9.68 -8.36 3.99
CA GLY A 222 10.91 -8.07 4.73
C GLY A 222 10.78 -6.77 5.52
N HIS A 223 11.58 -6.64 6.59
CA HIS A 223 11.66 -5.42 7.38
C HIS A 223 13.05 -5.36 8.04
N PRO A 224 13.63 -4.15 8.28
CA PRO A 224 14.97 -4.05 8.88
C PRO A 224 15.12 -4.78 10.23
N LEU A 225 14.08 -4.86 11.02
CA LEU A 225 14.07 -5.55 12.31
C LEU A 225 13.90 -7.07 12.21
N LEU A 226 13.45 -7.59 11.06
CA LEU A 226 13.20 -9.02 10.84
C LEU A 226 14.38 -9.69 10.15
N ARG A 227 14.58 -10.99 10.42
CA ARG A 227 15.60 -11.81 9.76
C ARG A 227 15.05 -12.54 8.54
N HIS A 228 13.80 -12.97 8.66
CA HIS A 228 13.12 -13.67 7.57
C HIS A 228 12.95 -12.76 6.36
N ARG A 229 13.09 -13.32 5.16
CA ARG A 229 12.79 -12.70 3.87
C ARG A 229 11.74 -13.56 3.18
N GLY A 230 10.69 -12.91 2.68
CA GLY A 230 9.51 -13.57 2.13
C GLY A 230 8.25 -13.18 2.88
N PRO A 231 7.07 -13.64 2.41
CA PRO A 231 5.78 -13.24 2.97
C PRO A 231 5.66 -13.52 4.47
N GLN A 232 5.29 -12.50 5.24
CA GLN A 232 5.18 -12.54 6.70
C GLN A 232 4.39 -11.34 7.23
N LEU A 233 3.95 -11.42 8.47
CA LEU A 233 3.40 -10.29 9.21
C LEU A 233 4.52 -9.46 9.87
N LEU A 234 4.24 -8.20 10.14
CA LEU A 234 5.06 -7.38 11.02
C LEU A 234 5.02 -7.91 12.48
N PRO A 235 6.05 -7.60 13.30
CA PRO A 235 5.97 -7.88 14.73
C PRO A 235 4.72 -7.26 15.36
N ALA A 236 4.06 -8.00 16.24
CA ALA A 236 2.80 -7.60 16.87
C ALA A 236 2.84 -6.20 17.55
N ILE A 237 4.03 -5.76 17.96
CA ILE A 237 4.22 -4.43 18.56
C ILE A 237 3.91 -3.27 17.61
N PHE A 238 3.91 -3.51 16.30
CA PHE A 238 3.58 -2.51 15.27
C PHE A 238 2.12 -2.60 14.82
N SER A 239 1.34 -3.54 15.36
CA SER A 239 -0.03 -3.78 14.94
C SER A 239 -1.01 -3.33 16.02
N TYR A 240 -2.12 -2.72 15.57
CA TYR A 240 -3.26 -2.40 16.42
C TYR A 240 -3.90 -3.69 17.01
N SER A 241 -4.05 -4.71 16.15
CA SER A 241 -4.60 -6.02 16.53
C SER A 241 -3.91 -7.14 15.75
N GLN A 242 -3.05 -7.91 16.42
CA GLN A 242 -2.41 -9.07 15.80
C GLN A 242 -3.42 -10.13 15.35
N GLN A 243 -4.51 -10.29 16.09
CA GLN A 243 -5.57 -11.23 15.74
C GLN A 243 -6.25 -10.83 14.42
N ASP A 244 -6.52 -9.53 14.23
CA ASP A 244 -7.11 -9.04 12.98
C ASP A 244 -6.12 -9.14 11.82
N CYS A 245 -4.80 -8.92 12.05
CA CYS A 245 -3.78 -9.19 11.03
C CYS A 245 -3.84 -10.64 10.53
N ILE A 246 -3.98 -11.61 11.46
CA ILE A 246 -4.10 -13.03 11.10
C ILE A 246 -5.41 -13.30 10.33
N HIS A 247 -6.53 -12.73 10.75
CA HIS A 247 -7.81 -12.87 10.05
C HIS A 247 -7.76 -12.25 8.65
N THR A 248 -7.10 -11.10 8.50
CA THR A 248 -6.91 -10.42 7.22
C THR A 248 -6.18 -11.28 6.19
N LEU A 249 -5.25 -12.15 6.61
CA LEU A 249 -4.58 -13.08 5.68
C LEU A 249 -5.58 -13.97 4.94
N SER A 250 -6.67 -14.40 5.60
CA SER A 250 -7.71 -15.21 4.96
C SER A 250 -8.47 -14.43 3.87
N ALA A 251 -8.73 -13.14 4.10
CA ALA A 251 -9.37 -12.29 3.10
C ALA A 251 -8.42 -12.01 1.92
N LEU A 252 -7.14 -11.75 2.19
CA LEU A 252 -6.14 -11.56 1.16
C LEU A 252 -5.92 -12.83 0.31
N ALA A 253 -6.05 -14.03 0.90
CA ALA A 253 -5.91 -15.30 0.19
C ALA A 253 -6.95 -15.50 -0.93
N GLU A 254 -8.07 -14.79 -0.88
CA GLU A 254 -9.11 -14.83 -1.93
C GLU A 254 -8.88 -13.83 -3.07
N VAL A 255 -7.84 -12.98 -2.97
CA VAL A 255 -7.49 -12.02 -4.03
C VAL A 255 -6.84 -12.77 -5.20
N ASP A 256 -7.43 -12.65 -6.38
CA ASP A 256 -6.90 -13.24 -7.62
C ASP A 256 -5.74 -12.40 -8.17
N SER A 257 -4.55 -12.68 -7.66
CA SER A 257 -3.29 -12.05 -8.08
C SER A 257 -2.11 -12.99 -7.82
N ASP A 258 -1.13 -12.91 -8.71
CA ASP A 258 0.16 -13.61 -8.59
C ASP A 258 1.32 -12.62 -8.31
N VAL A 259 1.01 -11.38 -7.96
CA VAL A 259 2.02 -10.35 -7.71
C VAL A 259 1.67 -9.57 -6.45
N LEU A 260 2.59 -9.60 -5.47
CA LEU A 260 2.49 -8.86 -4.21
C LEU A 260 3.51 -7.72 -4.19
N VAL A 261 3.01 -6.50 -4.05
CA VAL A 261 3.78 -5.29 -3.77
C VAL A 261 3.57 -4.91 -2.31
N PRO A 262 4.55 -5.20 -1.42
CA PRO A 262 4.41 -4.96 0.00
C PRO A 262 4.81 -3.54 0.39
N GLY A 263 4.35 -3.05 1.56
CA GLY A 263 4.83 -1.81 2.16
C GLY A 263 6.31 -1.91 2.58
N HIS A 264 6.77 -3.10 2.95
CA HIS A 264 8.15 -3.36 3.33
C HIS A 264 8.70 -4.64 2.69
N GLY A 265 9.93 -4.59 2.21
CA GLY A 265 10.62 -5.72 1.61
C GLY A 265 10.59 -5.72 0.09
N GLN A 266 10.85 -6.86 -0.52
CA GLN A 266 10.97 -6.99 -1.96
C GLN A 266 9.65 -7.41 -2.62
N LEU A 267 9.51 -7.07 -3.90
CA LEU A 267 8.47 -7.64 -4.76
C LEU A 267 8.43 -9.16 -4.61
N TRP A 268 7.24 -9.73 -4.48
CA TRP A 268 7.05 -11.17 -4.48
C TRP A 268 6.15 -11.59 -5.65
N ARG A 269 6.45 -12.73 -6.26
CA ARG A 269 5.69 -13.29 -7.39
C ARG A 269 5.28 -14.72 -7.09
N GLY A 270 4.02 -15.01 -7.27
CA GLY A 270 3.32 -16.25 -7.01
C GLY A 270 1.90 -15.98 -6.51
N PRO A 271 1.05 -16.99 -6.40
CA PRO A 271 -0.33 -16.83 -5.94
C PRO A 271 -0.40 -16.19 -4.55
N ILE A 272 -1.22 -15.16 -4.37
CA ILE A 272 -1.37 -14.49 -3.06
C ILE A 272 -1.75 -15.47 -1.96
N ARG A 273 -2.50 -16.51 -2.27
CA ARG A 273 -2.82 -17.60 -1.34
C ARG A 273 -1.56 -18.25 -0.75
N GLU A 274 -0.55 -18.54 -1.56
CA GLU A 274 0.71 -19.11 -1.07
C GLU A 274 1.46 -18.14 -0.17
N ALA A 275 1.44 -16.85 -0.51
CA ALA A 275 2.06 -15.81 0.33
C ALA A 275 1.37 -15.71 1.71
N THR A 276 0.04 -15.75 1.74
CA THR A 276 -0.72 -15.70 3.00
C THR A 276 -0.54 -16.96 3.84
N GLU A 277 -0.48 -18.14 3.22
CA GLU A 277 -0.18 -19.41 3.90
C GLU A 277 1.22 -19.39 4.53
N ALA A 278 2.23 -18.90 3.80
CA ALA A 278 3.59 -18.74 4.31
C ALA A 278 3.63 -17.78 5.53
N ALA A 279 2.95 -16.64 5.44
CA ALA A 279 2.86 -15.69 6.54
C ALA A 279 2.13 -16.28 7.75
N LEU A 280 1.05 -17.01 7.53
CA LEU A 280 0.28 -17.67 8.60
C LEU A 280 1.11 -18.76 9.32
N ALA A 281 1.94 -19.50 8.58
CA ALA A 281 2.83 -20.52 9.15
C ALA A 281 3.88 -19.91 10.09
N LEU A 282 4.32 -18.67 9.84
CA LEU A 282 5.27 -17.93 10.69
C LEU A 282 4.60 -17.23 11.89
N ALA A 283 3.29 -16.97 11.81
CA ALA A 283 2.53 -16.28 12.86
C ALA A 283 2.03 -17.21 13.97
N ARG A 284 2.11 -18.51 13.78
CA ARG A 284 1.78 -19.57 14.76
C ARG A 284 2.98 -19.91 15.64
#